data_31832bb02f7949562b2d85d90bdaf381
#
_entry.id   31832bb02f7949562b2d85d90bdaf381
#
_cell.length_a   1.000
_cell.length_b   1.000
_cell.length_c   1.000
_cell.angle_alpha   90.00
_cell.angle_beta   90.00
_cell.angle_gamma   90.00
#
_symmetry.space_group_name_H-M   'P 1'
#
loop_
_entity.id
_entity.type
_entity.pdbx_description
1 polymer ?
#
loop_
_entity_poly.entity_id
_entity_poly.type
_entity_poly.pdbx_seq_one_letter_code
_entity_poly.pdbx_strand_id
1 'polypeptide(L)'
;MQLFGNKKGGKHSGGSNYTDKSAASNSYDGAYETGAQSGSVEKIKAKRDKQAKKKKTRKIILTVLIILAVLLAGVYFAIEYFTEAPDVDDKGLKGDDDERIEAGVTNGRYNGMYTFMVVGLDKVGNNTDTIMVGCLNVVDGELNIVNIPRDTLVNTSYNVKKINYIYPACINNNKDAIGELKAALEDMLGFGIDKYAVIDINAAEQIVDTIGGVEFDVPVDMHYDDPVQDLHINIDAGLQKLNGEQTVQVLRFRHTYAGGDIQRIGVQQALFKAMASQLLSLGNIPNIGQLIEIVENNTETDLTADNIRFYIKEFLLLNKDNINFYTLPADTSGSIFGMSYVYPYIDEWIELVNDKINPWEKKVDVSNINMVTYSNGNFYSTTGELKGGVTSFMFYEAGTSVAGAGVYPYTSTSANTSNEGDNS
;
A
#
# COMPACT_ATOMS: atom_id res chain seq x y z
N MET A 1 -25.50 47.60 -29.19
CA MET A 1 -25.95 47.52 -30.58
C MET A 1 -26.86 46.33 -30.64
N GLN A 2 -28.13 46.51 -30.39
CA GLN A 2 -29.24 46.56 -31.37
C GLN A 2 -29.34 45.21 -32.11
N LEU A 3 -30.49 44.55 -32.25
CA LEU A 3 -31.89 44.89 -32.05
C LEU A 3 -32.72 43.68 -32.48
N PHE A 4 -33.90 43.45 -31.84
CA PHE A 4 -35.23 43.12 -32.39
C PHE A 4 -35.35 41.79 -33.20
N GLY A 5 -36.46 41.08 -33.13
CA GLY A 5 -37.87 41.41 -32.85
C GLY A 5 -38.75 40.16 -32.97
N ASN A 6 -39.64 40.05 -32.27
CA ASN A 6 -41.08 40.05 -32.09
C ASN A 6 -41.95 39.87 -33.36
N LYS A 7 -42.98 38.95 -33.26
CA LYS A 7 -44.39 39.06 -33.70
C LYS A 7 -45.07 37.71 -33.69
N LYS A 8 -46.11 37.49 -32.84
CA LYS A 8 -47.58 37.72 -33.05
C LYS A 8 -48.12 36.97 -34.27
N GLY A 9 -49.09 36.16 -34.19
CA GLY A 9 -50.39 36.20 -33.61
C GLY A 9 -51.34 35.45 -34.56
N GLY A 10 -52.51 35.11 -34.12
CA GLY A 10 -53.64 34.83 -35.02
C GLY A 10 -54.67 33.82 -34.51
N LYS A 11 -55.79 34.37 -33.99
CA LYS A 11 -57.05 33.72 -33.68
C LYS A 11 -57.81 33.42 -34.96
N HIS A 12 -58.73 32.43 -34.89
CA HIS A 12 -60.14 32.47 -35.37
C HIS A 12 -60.78 31.10 -35.04
N SER A 13 -61.79 30.92 -34.24
CA SER A 13 -63.19 31.32 -34.20
C SER A 13 -64.08 30.75 -35.32
N GLY A 14 -65.15 30.14 -34.92
CA GLY A 14 -66.37 29.79 -35.66
C GLY A 14 -66.75 28.31 -35.49
N GLY A 15 -67.85 27.89 -34.98
CA GLY A 15 -69.16 28.48 -34.77
C GLY A 15 -70.23 27.62 -35.43
N SER A 16 -71.17 27.17 -34.60
CA SER A 16 -72.61 26.86 -34.91
C SER A 16 -72.93 25.76 -35.94
N ASN A 17 -73.92 25.01 -35.88
CA ASN A 17 -75.26 25.07 -35.28
C ASN A 17 -76.02 23.74 -35.49
N TYR A 18 -76.88 23.44 -34.54
CA TYR A 18 -78.26 22.88 -34.67
C TYR A 18 -78.53 21.73 -35.65
N THR A 19 -79.17 20.67 -35.17
CA THR A 19 -80.62 20.51 -35.20
C THR A 19 -81.07 19.26 -34.45
N ASP A 20 -82.12 19.49 -33.73
CA ASP A 20 -83.08 18.62 -33.03
C ASP A 20 -83.92 17.77 -34.02
N LYS A 21 -84.27 16.54 -33.64
CA LYS A 21 -85.59 15.92 -33.89
C LYS A 21 -85.74 14.59 -33.16
N SER A 22 -86.54 14.66 -32.11
CA SER A 22 -87.76 13.91 -31.77
C SER A 22 -87.92 12.41 -32.03
N ALA A 23 -88.16 11.74 -30.93
CA ALA A 23 -89.16 10.75 -30.58
C ALA A 23 -89.39 9.52 -31.46
N ALA A 24 -89.18 8.37 -30.84
CA ALA A 24 -90.23 7.29 -30.87
C ALA A 24 -89.91 6.25 -29.78
N SER A 25 -90.88 6.01 -28.96
CA SER A 25 -91.00 4.97 -27.95
C SER A 25 -91.02 3.57 -28.61
N ASN A 26 -90.32 2.61 -28.00
CA ASN A 26 -90.80 1.22 -27.96
C ASN A 26 -90.17 0.49 -26.77
N SER A 27 -91.06 0.04 -25.92
CA SER A 27 -90.90 -0.85 -24.84
C SER A 27 -90.49 -2.25 -25.33
N TYR A 28 -89.43 -2.80 -24.81
CA TYR A 28 -89.23 -4.26 -24.71
C TYR A 28 -88.54 -4.60 -23.41
N ASP A 29 -89.28 -5.33 -22.59
CA ASP A 29 -88.72 -6.08 -21.44
C ASP A 29 -87.66 -7.06 -21.87
N GLY A 30 -86.56 -7.02 -21.19
CA GLY A 30 -85.53 -8.01 -21.37
C GLY A 30 -84.63 -7.99 -20.16
N ALA A 31 -84.84 -8.88 -19.24
CA ALA A 31 -83.98 -9.14 -18.14
C ALA A 31 -82.59 -9.53 -18.65
N TYR A 32 -81.55 -8.72 -18.37
CA TYR A 32 -80.20 -9.09 -18.62
C TYR A 32 -79.37 -9.11 -17.31
N GLU A 33 -78.73 -10.24 -17.08
CA GLU A 33 -77.89 -10.61 -16.01
C GLU A 33 -76.80 -9.54 -15.68
N THR A 34 -76.94 -8.98 -14.49
CA THR A 34 -75.98 -8.03 -13.89
C THR A 34 -74.77 -8.72 -13.22
N GLY A 35 -74.40 -9.93 -13.68
CA GLY A 35 -73.34 -10.71 -13.05
C GLY A 35 -71.91 -10.61 -13.70
N ALA A 36 -71.76 -10.20 -14.96
CA ALA A 36 -70.49 -10.33 -15.70
C ALA A 36 -69.65 -9.04 -15.78
N GLN A 37 -70.27 -7.87 -15.48
CA GLN A 37 -69.48 -6.58 -15.55
C GLN A 37 -68.77 -6.21 -14.27
N SER A 38 -69.18 -6.70 -13.11
CA SER A 38 -68.54 -6.37 -11.82
C SER A 38 -67.14 -6.98 -11.69
N GLY A 39 -66.89 -8.21 -12.15
CA GLY A 39 -65.63 -8.89 -12.05
C GLY A 39 -64.53 -8.35 -12.98
N SER A 40 -64.89 -7.69 -14.10
CA SER A 40 -63.90 -7.06 -15.00
C SER A 40 -63.39 -5.72 -14.46
N VAL A 41 -64.25 -4.93 -13.85
CA VAL A 41 -63.93 -3.62 -13.23
C VAL A 41 -63.04 -3.84 -12.00
N GLU A 42 -63.33 -4.83 -11.16
CA GLU A 42 -62.49 -5.18 -10.01
C GLU A 42 -61.07 -5.66 -10.42
N LYS A 43 -60.94 -6.50 -11.45
CA LYS A 43 -59.66 -6.94 -12.00
C LYS A 43 -58.82 -5.76 -12.54
N ILE A 44 -59.45 -4.80 -13.22
CA ILE A 44 -58.80 -3.60 -13.74
C ILE A 44 -58.35 -2.70 -12.59
N LYS A 45 -59.19 -2.52 -11.55
CA LYS A 45 -58.86 -1.74 -10.35
C LYS A 45 -57.69 -2.37 -9.58
N ALA A 46 -57.69 -3.67 -9.34
CA ALA A 46 -56.63 -4.41 -8.71
C ALA A 46 -55.31 -4.33 -9.51
N LYS A 47 -55.37 -4.36 -10.86
CA LYS A 47 -54.20 -4.21 -11.72
C LYS A 47 -53.60 -2.80 -11.67
N ARG A 48 -54.48 -1.76 -11.61
CA ARG A 48 -54.05 -0.36 -11.42
C ARG A 48 -53.43 -0.13 -10.04
N ASP A 49 -54.01 -0.67 -8.96
CA ASP A 49 -53.48 -0.56 -7.60
C ASP A 49 -52.13 -1.27 -7.45
N LYS A 50 -51.99 -2.44 -8.09
CA LYS A 50 -50.73 -3.16 -8.14
C LYS A 50 -49.62 -2.39 -8.90
N GLN A 51 -49.99 -1.73 -10.01
CA GLN A 51 -49.09 -0.87 -10.77
C GLN A 51 -48.74 0.42 -10.00
N ALA A 52 -49.68 1.02 -9.29
CA ALA A 52 -49.47 2.20 -8.46
C ALA A 52 -48.53 1.89 -7.27
N LYS A 53 -48.77 0.75 -6.59
CA LYS A 53 -47.85 0.25 -5.54
C LYS A 53 -46.44 0.02 -6.09
N LYS A 54 -46.29 -0.63 -7.25
CA LYS A 54 -45.00 -0.89 -7.89
C LYS A 54 -44.27 0.41 -8.29
N LYS A 55 -45.01 1.44 -8.78
CA LYS A 55 -44.48 2.78 -9.06
C LYS A 55 -44.02 3.48 -7.77
N LYS A 56 -44.82 3.39 -6.69
CA LYS A 56 -44.48 3.98 -5.39
C LYS A 56 -43.23 3.33 -4.79
N THR A 57 -43.15 1.99 -4.82
CA THR A 57 -41.93 1.25 -4.36
C THR A 57 -40.72 1.62 -5.19
N ARG A 58 -40.82 1.71 -6.53
CA ARG A 58 -39.69 2.14 -7.39
C ARG A 58 -39.24 3.57 -7.07
N LYS A 59 -40.19 4.51 -6.80
CA LYS A 59 -39.79 5.87 -6.38
C LYS A 59 -39.09 5.87 -5.04
N ILE A 60 -39.58 5.10 -4.07
CA ILE A 60 -38.91 4.97 -2.75
C ILE A 60 -37.50 4.41 -2.90
N ILE A 61 -37.32 3.32 -3.66
CA ILE A 61 -36.00 2.73 -3.93
C ILE A 61 -35.09 3.74 -4.60
N LEU A 62 -35.58 4.47 -5.62
CA LEU A 62 -34.79 5.49 -6.31
C LEU A 62 -34.36 6.63 -5.35
N THR A 63 -35.28 7.08 -4.48
CA THR A 63 -34.98 8.11 -3.48
C THR A 63 -33.94 7.62 -2.48
N VAL A 64 -34.05 6.37 -2.01
CA VAL A 64 -33.04 5.78 -1.10
C VAL A 64 -31.68 5.67 -1.78
N LEU A 65 -31.61 5.25 -3.05
CA LEU A 65 -30.38 5.19 -3.82
C LEU A 65 -29.76 6.58 -4.02
N ILE A 66 -30.57 7.62 -4.27
CA ILE A 66 -30.08 9.00 -4.39
C ILE A 66 -29.52 9.49 -3.04
N ILE A 67 -30.22 9.24 -1.93
CA ILE A 67 -29.74 9.62 -0.60
C ILE A 67 -28.43 8.90 -0.30
N LEU A 68 -28.33 7.60 -0.60
CA LEU A 68 -27.11 6.82 -0.42
C LEU A 68 -25.97 7.37 -1.27
N ALA A 69 -26.24 7.71 -2.53
CA ALA A 69 -25.23 8.31 -3.43
C ALA A 69 -24.77 9.68 -2.92
N VAL A 70 -25.68 10.51 -2.38
CA VAL A 70 -25.31 11.81 -1.77
C VAL A 70 -24.50 11.62 -0.49
N LEU A 71 -24.85 10.64 0.34
CA LEU A 71 -24.07 10.31 1.54
C LEU A 71 -22.68 9.80 1.17
N LEU A 72 -22.56 8.91 0.19
CA LEU A 72 -21.27 8.42 -0.31
C LEU A 72 -20.43 9.55 -0.92
N ALA A 73 -21.06 10.44 -1.70
CA ALA A 73 -20.37 11.63 -2.22
C ALA A 73 -19.93 12.56 -1.09
N GLY A 74 -20.76 12.75 -0.06
CA GLY A 74 -20.43 13.55 1.11
C GLY A 74 -19.25 12.97 1.89
N VAL A 75 -19.20 11.65 2.07
CA VAL A 75 -18.07 10.94 2.68
C VAL A 75 -16.82 11.07 1.81
N TYR A 76 -16.94 10.89 0.50
CA TYR A 76 -15.82 11.06 -0.44
C TYR A 76 -15.24 12.49 -0.37
N PHE A 77 -16.09 13.53 -0.44
CA PHE A 77 -15.64 14.93 -0.32
C PHE A 77 -15.08 15.25 1.07
N ALA A 78 -15.61 14.64 2.14
CA ALA A 78 -15.05 14.82 3.47
C ALA A 78 -13.64 14.20 3.58
N ILE A 79 -13.46 12.99 3.04
CA ILE A 79 -12.13 12.36 2.99
C ILE A 79 -11.16 13.23 2.17
N GLU A 80 -11.56 13.71 1.00
CA GLU A 80 -10.74 14.57 0.15
C GLU A 80 -10.35 15.89 0.83
N TYR A 81 -11.29 16.49 1.59
CA TYR A 81 -11.06 17.76 2.29
C TYR A 81 -10.16 17.61 3.53
N PHE A 82 -10.16 16.43 4.18
CA PHE A 82 -9.39 16.17 5.40
C PHE A 82 -8.13 15.33 5.16
N THR A 83 -7.67 15.20 3.91
CA THR A 83 -6.40 14.54 3.61
C THR A 83 -5.40 15.55 3.08
N GLU A 84 -4.22 15.59 3.65
CA GLU A 84 -3.10 16.39 3.19
C GLU A 84 -1.97 15.46 2.75
N ALA A 85 -1.49 15.65 1.53
CA ALA A 85 -0.34 14.92 1.05
C ALA A 85 0.89 15.25 1.92
N PRO A 86 1.76 14.29 2.20
CA PRO A 86 2.97 14.55 2.96
C PRO A 86 3.91 15.48 2.18
N ASP A 87 4.67 16.28 2.93
CA ASP A 87 5.81 16.99 2.38
C ASP A 87 6.84 16.00 1.85
N VAL A 88 7.43 16.34 0.72
CA VAL A 88 8.45 15.53 0.06
C VAL A 88 9.84 16.15 0.23
N ASP A 89 10.89 15.32 0.26
CA ASP A 89 12.26 15.77 0.18
C ASP A 89 12.53 16.23 -1.27
N ASP A 90 12.89 17.49 -1.47
CA ASP A 90 13.12 18.13 -2.76
C ASP A 90 14.59 18.48 -3.03
N LYS A 91 15.51 17.96 -2.21
CA LYS A 91 16.94 18.27 -2.29
C LYS A 91 17.67 17.66 -3.49
N GLY A 92 17.01 16.73 -4.22
CA GLY A 92 17.64 16.06 -5.35
C GLY A 92 18.48 14.84 -4.94
N LEU A 93 19.35 14.40 -5.85
CA LEU A 93 20.28 13.30 -5.56
C LEU A 93 21.47 13.80 -4.72
N LYS A 94 21.95 12.93 -3.82
CA LYS A 94 23.14 13.22 -3.01
C LYS A 94 24.36 13.41 -3.93
N GLY A 95 25.21 14.38 -3.60
CA GLY A 95 26.41 14.71 -4.38
C GLY A 95 26.17 15.60 -5.61
N ASP A 96 24.93 15.98 -5.92
CA ASP A 96 24.65 17.02 -6.87
C ASP A 96 24.92 18.38 -6.21
N ASP A 97 25.76 19.22 -6.84
CA ASP A 97 26.08 20.55 -6.31
C ASP A 97 24.81 21.38 -6.15
N ASP A 98 24.66 22.05 -4.99
CA ASP A 98 23.51 22.86 -4.56
C ASP A 98 23.17 24.07 -5.47
N GLU A 99 23.88 24.28 -6.58
CA GLU A 99 23.70 25.46 -7.45
C GLU A 99 22.35 25.51 -8.20
N ARG A 100 21.48 24.50 -8.10
CA ARG A 100 20.20 24.44 -8.84
C ARG A 100 18.95 24.75 -8.02
N ILE A 101 19.07 25.05 -6.73
CA ILE A 101 17.93 25.32 -5.84
C ILE A 101 17.43 26.78 -5.94
N GLU A 102 17.94 27.57 -6.86
CA GLU A 102 17.40 28.92 -7.08
C GLU A 102 16.17 28.89 -7.98
N ALA A 103 15.05 29.28 -7.36
CA ALA A 103 13.81 29.74 -7.99
C ALA A 103 12.91 28.70 -8.66
N GLY A 104 12.17 27.93 -7.88
CA GLY A 104 10.84 27.45 -8.33
C GLY A 104 10.81 26.43 -9.47
N VAL A 105 11.96 25.84 -9.82
CA VAL A 105 12.04 24.69 -10.72
C VAL A 105 11.92 23.45 -9.83
N THR A 106 10.87 22.68 -10.00
CA THR A 106 10.81 21.32 -9.46
C THR A 106 12.06 20.58 -9.94
N ASN A 107 12.91 20.13 -9.04
CA ASN A 107 14.25 19.57 -9.32
C ASN A 107 14.23 18.23 -10.07
N GLY A 108 13.29 18.06 -11.02
CA GLY A 108 13.13 16.79 -11.75
C GLY A 108 12.56 15.67 -10.88
N ARG A 109 11.87 16.01 -9.77
CA ARG A 109 11.11 15.03 -8.99
C ARG A 109 9.76 14.76 -9.66
N TYR A 110 9.41 13.49 -9.81
CA TYR A 110 8.09 13.09 -10.32
C TYR A 110 6.99 13.44 -9.32
N ASN A 111 5.94 14.09 -9.81
CA ASN A 111 4.77 14.38 -9.00
C ASN A 111 4.05 13.09 -8.60
N GLY A 112 3.59 13.04 -7.34
CA GLY A 112 2.81 11.91 -6.84
C GLY A 112 3.65 10.69 -6.48
N MET A 113 4.96 10.81 -6.40
CA MET A 113 5.86 9.80 -5.86
C MET A 113 6.28 10.15 -4.43
N TYR A 114 5.96 9.26 -3.49
CA TYR A 114 6.21 9.44 -2.06
C TYR A 114 7.09 8.31 -1.54
N THR A 115 8.28 8.65 -1.07
CA THR A 115 9.22 7.68 -0.49
C THR A 115 9.02 7.55 1.02
N PHE A 116 9.20 6.35 1.53
CA PHE A 116 9.03 6.10 2.96
C PHE A 116 9.96 5.00 3.47
N MET A 117 10.21 5.05 4.79
CA MET A 117 10.89 4.02 5.54
C MET A 117 9.92 3.41 6.57
N VAL A 118 9.91 2.09 6.67
CA VAL A 118 9.21 1.36 7.74
C VAL A 118 10.20 0.48 8.48
N VAL A 119 10.20 0.61 9.81
CA VAL A 119 11.08 -0.16 10.69
C VAL A 119 10.25 -0.94 11.69
N GLY A 120 10.49 -2.23 11.81
CA GLY A 120 9.91 -3.08 12.85
C GLY A 120 10.90 -3.30 13.98
N LEU A 121 10.49 -2.97 15.23
CA LEU A 121 11.28 -3.20 16.43
C LEU A 121 10.87 -4.49 17.13
N ASP A 122 11.83 -5.21 17.71
CA ASP A 122 11.56 -6.33 18.60
C ASP A 122 11.14 -5.86 20.01
N LYS A 123 10.56 -6.78 20.81
CA LYS A 123 10.17 -6.49 22.19
C LYS A 123 11.36 -6.32 23.15
N VAL A 124 12.52 -6.85 22.79
CA VAL A 124 13.67 -6.97 23.67
C VAL A 124 14.91 -6.42 22.97
N GLY A 125 15.45 -5.31 23.45
CA GLY A 125 16.74 -4.78 23.03
C GLY A 125 16.70 -3.76 21.90
N ASN A 126 15.53 -3.27 21.47
CA ASN A 126 15.39 -2.29 20.39
C ASN A 126 16.08 -2.70 19.07
N ASN A 127 16.11 -4.00 18.76
CA ASN A 127 16.69 -4.44 17.50
C ASN A 127 15.72 -4.18 16.35
N THR A 128 16.24 -3.67 15.25
CA THR A 128 15.50 -3.48 14.01
C THR A 128 15.56 -4.74 13.17
N ASP A 129 14.57 -5.63 13.36
CA ASP A 129 14.53 -6.92 12.66
C ASP A 129 13.90 -6.81 11.27
N THR A 130 13.08 -5.81 11.05
CA THR A 130 12.47 -5.49 9.76
C THR A 130 12.84 -4.07 9.38
N ILE A 131 13.43 -3.89 8.22
CA ILE A 131 13.79 -2.58 7.65
C ILE A 131 13.32 -2.59 6.21
N MET A 132 12.44 -1.68 5.87
CA MET A 132 11.89 -1.54 4.52
C MET A 132 11.98 -0.09 4.06
N VAL A 133 12.28 0.10 2.79
CA VAL A 133 12.13 1.37 2.09
C VAL A 133 11.17 1.18 0.93
N GLY A 134 10.41 2.20 0.58
CA GLY A 134 9.45 2.06 -0.51
C GLY A 134 9.10 3.38 -1.16
N CYS A 135 8.39 3.27 -2.27
CA CYS A 135 7.82 4.38 -3.01
C CYS A 135 6.37 4.08 -3.38
N LEU A 136 5.49 4.98 -3.00
CA LEU A 136 4.11 5.01 -3.45
C LEU A 136 4.00 5.98 -4.62
N ASN A 137 3.68 5.48 -5.80
CA ASN A 137 3.37 6.28 -6.97
C ASN A 137 1.84 6.33 -7.14
N VAL A 138 1.24 7.45 -6.72
CA VAL A 138 -0.23 7.63 -6.79
C VAL A 138 -0.73 7.90 -8.21
N VAL A 139 0.15 8.33 -9.11
CA VAL A 139 -0.22 8.61 -10.52
C VAL A 139 -0.40 7.30 -11.28
N ASP A 140 0.52 6.37 -11.13
CA ASP A 140 0.47 5.06 -11.78
C ASP A 140 -0.27 4.01 -10.96
N GLY A 141 -0.62 4.33 -9.70
CA GLY A 141 -1.28 3.42 -8.78
C GLY A 141 -0.39 2.21 -8.43
N GLU A 142 0.89 2.45 -8.12
CA GLU A 142 1.89 1.44 -7.85
C GLU A 142 2.55 1.66 -6.48
N LEU A 143 2.78 0.57 -5.75
CA LEU A 143 3.50 0.57 -4.48
C LEU A 143 4.65 -0.43 -4.57
N ASN A 144 5.86 0.08 -4.50
CA ASN A 144 7.09 -0.71 -4.51
C ASN A 144 7.75 -0.65 -3.12
N ILE A 145 8.01 -1.80 -2.53
CA ILE A 145 8.61 -1.94 -1.20
C ILE A 145 9.85 -2.83 -1.33
N VAL A 146 10.96 -2.35 -0.82
CA VAL A 146 12.23 -3.09 -0.79
C VAL A 146 12.60 -3.43 0.65
N ASN A 147 12.70 -4.70 0.97
CA ASN A 147 13.20 -5.20 2.24
C ASN A 147 14.74 -5.12 2.26
N ILE A 148 15.28 -4.49 3.30
CA ILE A 148 16.71 -4.42 3.56
C ILE A 148 17.05 -5.46 4.64
N PRO A 149 17.78 -6.51 4.33
CA PRO A 149 18.15 -7.52 5.32
C PRO A 149 18.87 -6.90 6.51
N ARG A 150 18.50 -7.27 7.72
CA ARG A 150 19.02 -6.67 8.97
C ARG A 150 20.52 -6.74 9.14
N ASP A 151 21.16 -7.77 8.56
CA ASP A 151 22.62 -7.98 8.62
C ASP A 151 23.37 -7.32 7.45
N THR A 152 22.70 -6.43 6.68
CA THR A 152 23.30 -5.72 5.55
C THR A 152 24.51 -4.92 6.01
N LEU A 153 25.61 -5.10 5.30
CA LEU A 153 26.85 -4.35 5.49
C LEU A 153 26.65 -2.90 5.06
N VAL A 154 26.91 -1.95 5.95
CA VAL A 154 26.73 -0.51 5.71
C VAL A 154 27.94 0.29 6.16
N ASN A 155 28.16 1.46 5.54
CA ASN A 155 29.26 2.36 5.89
C ASN A 155 28.89 3.21 7.11
N THR A 156 29.08 2.66 8.29
CA THR A 156 28.80 3.33 9.57
C THR A 156 30.06 3.52 10.41
N SER A 157 30.07 4.48 11.31
CA SER A 157 31.15 4.71 12.27
C SER A 157 31.25 3.67 13.38
N TYR A 158 30.23 2.83 13.54
CA TYR A 158 30.23 1.77 14.55
C TYR A 158 31.13 0.59 14.17
N ASN A 159 31.67 -0.13 15.18
CA ASN A 159 32.51 -1.30 14.95
C ASN A 159 31.73 -2.44 14.26
N VAL A 160 30.48 -2.66 14.64
CA VAL A 160 29.58 -3.60 13.95
C VAL A 160 28.90 -2.83 12.81
N LYS A 161 29.26 -3.20 11.57
CA LYS A 161 28.80 -2.50 10.37
C LYS A 161 27.54 -3.10 9.78
N LYS A 162 26.60 -3.50 10.64
CA LYS A 162 25.27 -3.99 10.24
C LYS A 162 24.25 -2.88 10.36
N ILE A 163 23.32 -2.82 9.42
CA ILE A 163 22.28 -1.79 9.42
C ILE A 163 21.40 -1.86 10.67
N ASN A 164 21.07 -3.06 11.14
CA ASN A 164 20.25 -3.25 12.35
C ASN A 164 20.99 -2.88 13.66
N TYR A 165 22.32 -2.70 13.62
CA TYR A 165 23.10 -2.30 14.79
C TYR A 165 23.07 -0.78 15.01
N ILE A 166 22.74 0.00 14.00
CA ILE A 166 22.72 1.48 14.09
C ILE A 166 21.76 1.94 15.18
N TYR A 167 20.50 1.47 15.12
CA TYR A 167 19.45 1.91 16.02
C TYR A 167 19.78 1.65 17.51
N PRO A 168 20.05 0.39 17.94
CA PRO A 168 20.40 0.13 19.34
C PRO A 168 21.72 0.82 19.76
N ALA A 169 22.69 0.98 18.86
CA ALA A 169 23.93 1.69 19.17
C ALA A 169 23.67 3.18 19.43
N CYS A 170 22.76 3.82 18.70
CA CYS A 170 22.34 5.20 18.94
C CYS A 170 21.61 5.35 20.28
N ILE A 171 20.65 4.49 20.57
CA ILE A 171 19.95 4.49 21.86
C ILE A 171 20.93 4.40 23.04
N ASN A 172 21.88 3.45 22.97
CA ASN A 172 22.89 3.26 24.01
C ASN A 172 23.85 4.45 24.16
N ASN A 173 23.97 5.30 23.17
CA ASN A 173 24.82 6.50 23.16
C ASN A 173 24.04 7.81 23.26
N ASN A 174 22.72 7.78 23.54
CA ASN A 174 21.82 8.94 23.59
C ASN A 174 21.88 9.80 22.32
N LYS A 175 21.91 9.15 21.14
CA LYS A 175 21.86 9.79 19.83
C LYS A 175 20.47 9.60 19.20
N ASP A 176 20.21 10.37 18.18
CA ASP A 176 19.02 10.21 17.32
C ASP A 176 19.11 8.88 16.53
N ALA A 177 18.39 7.87 17.02
CA ALA A 177 18.44 6.53 16.43
C ALA A 177 17.73 6.45 15.08
N ILE A 178 16.60 7.14 14.95
CA ILE A 178 15.84 7.17 13.69
C ILE A 178 16.58 7.97 12.64
N GLY A 179 17.06 9.17 12.98
CA GLY A 179 17.80 10.02 12.06
C GLY A 179 19.06 9.34 11.52
N GLU A 180 19.85 8.64 12.37
CA GLU A 180 21.06 7.93 11.96
C GLU A 180 20.72 6.70 11.07
N LEU A 181 19.66 5.95 11.38
CA LEU A 181 19.21 4.83 10.53
C LEU A 181 18.66 5.32 9.19
N LYS A 182 17.83 6.38 9.21
CA LYS A 182 17.32 7.03 8.00
C LYS A 182 18.47 7.53 7.13
N ALA A 183 19.45 8.24 7.71
CA ALA A 183 20.62 8.73 7.00
C ALA A 183 21.43 7.60 6.34
N ALA A 184 21.57 6.44 7.02
CA ALA A 184 22.25 5.29 6.43
C ALA A 184 21.48 4.69 5.25
N LEU A 185 20.15 4.66 5.30
CA LEU A 185 19.32 4.22 4.18
C LEU A 185 19.34 5.23 3.03
N GLU A 186 19.28 6.52 3.32
CA GLU A 186 19.43 7.59 2.32
C GLU A 186 20.81 7.56 1.64
N ASP A 187 21.86 7.20 2.39
CA ASP A 187 23.20 6.95 1.84
C ASP A 187 23.20 5.77 0.85
N MET A 188 22.39 4.73 1.10
CA MET A 188 22.23 3.60 0.19
C MET A 188 21.37 3.94 -1.03
N LEU A 189 20.36 4.80 -0.87
CA LEU A 189 19.40 5.19 -1.93
C LEU A 189 19.97 6.26 -2.87
N GLY A 190 20.82 7.15 -2.36
CA GLY A 190 21.32 8.31 -3.09
C GLY A 190 20.37 9.51 -3.09
N PHE A 191 19.28 9.47 -2.33
CA PHE A 191 18.32 10.56 -2.16
C PHE A 191 17.62 10.49 -0.79
N GLY A 192 16.89 11.55 -0.44
CA GLY A 192 16.18 11.66 0.82
C GLY A 192 14.90 10.82 0.87
N ILE A 193 14.55 10.33 2.06
CA ILE A 193 13.31 9.64 2.36
C ILE A 193 12.29 10.64 2.92
N ASP A 194 11.09 10.70 2.35
CA ASP A 194 10.09 11.71 2.72
C ASP A 194 9.56 11.50 4.14
N LYS A 195 9.12 10.29 4.45
CA LYS A 195 8.46 9.96 5.73
C LYS A 195 8.93 8.63 6.30
N TYR A 196 8.75 8.46 7.61
CA TYR A 196 9.06 7.19 8.26
C TYR A 196 7.98 6.75 9.24
N ALA A 197 7.95 5.45 9.53
CA ALA A 197 7.19 4.85 10.62
C ALA A 197 8.00 3.74 11.29
N VAL A 198 8.11 3.81 12.62
CA VAL A 198 8.69 2.76 13.45
C VAL A 198 7.56 2.05 14.18
N ILE A 199 7.40 0.78 13.90
CA ILE A 199 6.28 -0.04 14.35
C ILE A 199 6.81 -1.07 15.34
N ASP A 200 6.26 -1.08 16.54
CA ASP A 200 6.55 -2.16 17.49
C ASP A 200 5.67 -3.39 17.24
N ILE A 201 6.01 -4.49 17.88
CA ILE A 201 5.28 -5.76 17.74
C ILE A 201 3.81 -5.58 18.16
N ASN A 202 3.52 -4.81 19.22
CA ASN A 202 2.15 -4.63 19.71
C ASN A 202 1.29 -3.85 18.71
N ALA A 203 1.86 -2.84 18.07
CA ALA A 203 1.20 -2.11 16.99
C ALA A 203 0.92 -3.02 15.78
N ALA A 204 1.89 -3.85 15.38
CA ALA A 204 1.71 -4.81 14.30
C ALA A 204 0.59 -5.82 14.59
N GLU A 205 0.53 -6.36 15.82
CA GLU A 205 -0.55 -7.25 16.26
C GLU A 205 -1.92 -6.56 16.20
N GLN A 206 -2.03 -5.35 16.73
CA GLN A 206 -3.28 -4.58 16.73
C GLN A 206 -3.76 -4.22 15.32
N ILE A 207 -2.85 -3.86 14.41
CA ILE A 207 -3.19 -3.60 13.00
C ILE A 207 -3.80 -4.84 12.37
N VAL A 208 -3.16 -6.02 12.53
CA VAL A 208 -3.65 -7.27 11.96
C VAL A 208 -5.01 -7.66 12.56
N ASP A 209 -5.19 -7.54 13.85
CA ASP A 209 -6.47 -7.84 14.50
C ASP A 209 -7.59 -6.90 14.05
N THR A 210 -7.26 -5.61 13.85
CA THR A 210 -8.22 -4.59 13.38
C THR A 210 -8.69 -4.87 11.95
N ILE A 211 -7.82 -5.37 11.07
CA ILE A 211 -8.23 -5.80 9.72
C ILE A 211 -8.90 -7.17 9.70
N GLY A 212 -9.09 -7.76 10.87
CA GLY A 212 -9.80 -9.02 11.05
C GLY A 212 -8.93 -10.27 10.84
N GLY A 213 -7.62 -10.19 10.97
CA GLY A 213 -6.67 -11.27 10.73
C GLY A 213 -6.30 -11.42 9.25
N VAL A 214 -5.34 -12.28 8.96
CA VAL A 214 -4.79 -12.51 7.61
C VAL A 214 -4.95 -13.98 7.21
N GLU A 215 -5.56 -14.22 6.05
CA GLU A 215 -5.58 -15.56 5.46
C GLU A 215 -4.23 -15.84 4.80
N PHE A 216 -3.53 -16.87 5.27
CA PHE A 216 -2.19 -17.19 4.83
C PHE A 216 -1.96 -18.71 4.78
N ASP A 217 -1.30 -19.15 3.73
CA ASP A 217 -0.86 -20.55 3.59
C ASP A 217 0.54 -20.69 4.21
N VAL A 218 0.56 -21.20 5.44
CA VAL A 218 1.80 -21.39 6.21
C VAL A 218 2.60 -22.54 5.60
N PRO A 219 3.84 -22.28 5.11
CA PRO A 219 4.54 -23.26 4.25
C PRO A 219 5.12 -24.45 4.99
N VAL A 220 5.33 -24.36 6.30
CA VAL A 220 5.93 -25.40 7.16
C VAL A 220 5.34 -25.31 8.55
N ASP A 221 5.38 -26.42 9.31
CA ASP A 221 5.07 -26.37 10.74
C ASP A 221 6.09 -25.48 11.47
N MET A 222 5.58 -24.53 12.24
CA MET A 222 6.37 -23.55 12.99
C MET A 222 6.18 -23.81 14.48
N HIS A 223 7.06 -24.63 15.04
CA HIS A 223 7.09 -24.92 16.47
C HIS A 223 8.46 -24.51 17.03
N TYR A 224 8.47 -23.48 17.87
CA TYR A 224 9.68 -22.96 18.47
C TYR A 224 9.39 -22.27 19.80
N ASP A 225 10.20 -22.56 20.81
CA ASP A 225 10.09 -22.00 22.13
C ASP A 225 11.39 -21.36 22.57
N ASP A 226 11.37 -20.07 22.84
CA ASP A 226 12.50 -19.28 23.37
C ASP A 226 12.02 -18.45 24.57
N PRO A 227 12.11 -19.00 25.78
CA PRO A 227 11.70 -18.30 27.01
C PRO A 227 12.49 -17.00 27.29
N VAL A 228 13.71 -16.87 26.74
CA VAL A 228 14.55 -15.68 26.95
C VAL A 228 13.98 -14.49 26.15
N GLN A 229 13.43 -14.75 24.99
CA GLN A 229 12.82 -13.74 24.12
C GLN A 229 11.30 -13.65 24.29
N ASP A 230 10.71 -14.38 25.25
CA ASP A 230 9.25 -14.52 25.42
C ASP A 230 8.59 -14.84 24.06
N LEU A 231 9.15 -15.84 23.36
CA LEU A 231 8.73 -16.23 22.02
C LEU A 231 8.27 -17.68 22.00
N HIS A 232 6.96 -17.87 21.91
CA HIS A 232 6.30 -19.17 21.86
C HIS A 232 5.57 -19.28 20.53
N ILE A 233 6.10 -20.04 19.59
CA ILE A 233 5.53 -20.24 18.25
C ILE A 233 4.95 -21.64 18.17
N ASN A 234 3.65 -21.74 17.85
CA ASN A 234 2.98 -23.02 17.64
C ASN A 234 1.92 -22.87 16.55
N ILE A 235 2.34 -22.98 15.29
CA ILE A 235 1.52 -22.78 14.10
C ILE A 235 1.76 -23.96 13.17
N ASP A 236 0.70 -24.69 12.81
CA ASP A 236 0.77 -25.78 11.86
C ASP A 236 0.84 -25.25 10.42
N ALA A 237 1.41 -26.04 9.51
CA ALA A 237 1.41 -25.72 8.08
C ALA A 237 0.00 -25.75 7.48
N GLY A 238 -0.20 -25.02 6.38
CA GLY A 238 -1.43 -24.98 5.60
C GLY A 238 -2.18 -23.67 5.65
N LEU A 239 -3.24 -23.59 4.84
CA LEU A 239 -4.08 -22.41 4.71
C LEU A 239 -4.91 -22.21 5.99
N GLN A 240 -4.70 -21.07 6.63
CA GLN A 240 -5.39 -20.70 7.87
C GLN A 240 -5.48 -19.19 8.02
N LYS A 241 -6.39 -18.76 8.91
CA LYS A 241 -6.53 -17.35 9.26
C LYS A 241 -5.70 -17.06 10.50
N LEU A 242 -4.66 -16.27 10.35
CA LEU A 242 -3.78 -15.82 11.42
C LEU A 242 -4.35 -14.57 12.10
N ASN A 243 -4.33 -14.53 13.43
CA ASN A 243 -4.55 -13.31 14.20
C ASN A 243 -3.26 -12.48 14.28
N GLY A 244 -3.28 -11.35 15.00
CA GLY A 244 -2.12 -10.47 15.15
C GLY A 244 -0.91 -11.19 15.73
N GLU A 245 -1.07 -11.88 16.85
CA GLU A 245 -0.01 -12.63 17.51
C GLU A 245 0.59 -13.72 16.59
N GLN A 246 -0.25 -14.52 15.96
CA GLN A 246 0.19 -15.58 15.03
C GLN A 246 0.93 -14.99 13.82
N THR A 247 0.45 -13.87 13.29
CA THR A 247 1.12 -13.17 12.16
C THR A 247 2.52 -12.73 12.55
N VAL A 248 2.69 -12.14 13.74
CA VAL A 248 4.00 -11.75 14.26
C VAL A 248 4.87 -12.98 14.55
N GLN A 249 4.31 -14.08 15.06
CA GLN A 249 5.05 -15.32 15.23
C GLN A 249 5.62 -15.85 13.92
N VAL A 250 4.85 -15.83 12.81
CA VAL A 250 5.35 -16.22 11.48
C VAL A 250 6.49 -15.29 11.03
N LEU A 251 6.38 -13.98 11.23
CA LEU A 251 7.45 -13.02 10.90
C LEU A 251 8.75 -13.27 11.70
N ARG A 252 8.61 -13.71 12.95
CA ARG A 252 9.74 -13.97 13.87
C ARG A 252 10.33 -15.38 13.73
N PHE A 253 9.64 -16.30 13.06
CA PHE A 253 10.11 -17.66 12.90
C PHE A 253 11.36 -17.75 12.01
N ARG A 254 12.42 -18.39 12.52
CA ARG A 254 13.74 -18.46 11.86
C ARG A 254 14.29 -19.88 11.71
N HIS A 255 13.53 -20.88 12.16
CA HIS A 255 13.97 -22.26 12.20
C HIS A 255 13.36 -23.09 11.07
N THR A 256 13.99 -24.21 10.74
CA THR A 256 13.49 -25.29 9.87
C THR A 256 13.15 -24.95 8.42
N TYR A 257 13.52 -23.77 7.91
CA TYR A 257 13.38 -23.52 6.48
C TYR A 257 14.41 -24.30 5.67
N ALA A 258 13.96 -25.25 4.85
CA ALA A 258 14.86 -26.07 4.03
C ALA A 258 15.70 -25.24 3.04
N GLY A 259 15.16 -24.12 2.56
CA GLY A 259 15.84 -23.15 1.71
C GLY A 259 16.58 -22.04 2.47
N GLY A 260 16.72 -22.17 3.80
CA GLY A 260 17.44 -21.20 4.63
C GLY A 260 16.83 -19.80 4.61
N ASP A 261 17.71 -18.80 4.62
CA ASP A 261 17.31 -17.38 4.75
C ASP A 261 16.51 -16.87 3.54
N ILE A 262 16.77 -17.38 2.35
CA ILE A 262 16.04 -17.03 1.11
C ILE A 262 14.57 -17.42 1.24
N GLN A 263 14.29 -18.63 1.71
CA GLN A 263 12.91 -19.09 1.92
C GLN A 263 12.20 -18.26 3.00
N ARG A 264 12.88 -17.90 4.07
CA ARG A 264 12.35 -17.03 5.12
C ARG A 264 11.92 -15.67 4.56
N ILE A 265 12.78 -15.01 3.77
CA ILE A 265 12.47 -13.74 3.12
C ILE A 265 11.25 -13.88 2.22
N GLY A 266 11.17 -14.95 1.43
CA GLY A 266 10.00 -15.22 0.59
C GLY A 266 8.70 -15.39 1.39
N VAL A 267 8.75 -16.07 2.53
CA VAL A 267 7.59 -16.22 3.43
C VAL A 267 7.15 -14.87 4.01
N GLN A 268 8.10 -14.06 4.46
CA GLN A 268 7.81 -12.71 4.98
C GLN A 268 7.17 -11.82 3.90
N GLN A 269 7.69 -11.82 2.68
CA GLN A 269 7.12 -11.06 1.56
C GLN A 269 5.70 -11.54 1.20
N ALA A 270 5.48 -12.85 1.15
CA ALA A 270 4.16 -13.42 0.89
C ALA A 270 3.16 -13.03 1.99
N LEU A 271 3.58 -13.03 3.25
CA LEU A 271 2.75 -12.61 4.38
C LEU A 271 2.42 -11.11 4.32
N PHE A 272 3.39 -10.24 4.03
CA PHE A 272 3.13 -8.81 3.84
C PHE A 272 2.16 -8.55 2.68
N LYS A 273 2.28 -9.31 1.58
CA LYS A 273 1.34 -9.23 0.46
C LYS A 273 -0.07 -9.69 0.86
N ALA A 274 -0.18 -10.74 1.67
CA ALA A 274 -1.47 -11.19 2.22
C ALA A 274 -2.08 -10.13 3.14
N MET A 275 -1.29 -9.52 4.04
CA MET A 275 -1.73 -8.41 4.91
C MET A 275 -2.23 -7.21 4.08
N ALA A 276 -1.48 -6.81 3.06
CA ALA A 276 -1.86 -5.73 2.15
C ALA A 276 -3.19 -6.05 1.43
N SER A 277 -3.34 -7.27 0.92
CA SER A 277 -4.57 -7.73 0.27
C SER A 277 -5.77 -7.75 1.22
N GLN A 278 -5.58 -8.13 2.47
CA GLN A 278 -6.60 -8.10 3.52
C GLN A 278 -7.02 -6.66 3.84
N LEU A 279 -6.04 -5.74 3.98
CA LEU A 279 -6.30 -4.33 4.23
C LEU A 279 -7.11 -3.68 3.09
N LEU A 280 -6.82 -4.05 1.83
CA LEU A 280 -7.55 -3.58 0.64
C LEU A 280 -8.98 -4.13 0.55
N SER A 281 -9.40 -5.07 1.39
CA SER A 281 -10.75 -5.59 1.35
C SER A 281 -11.77 -4.54 1.77
N LEU A 282 -12.91 -4.47 1.07
CA LEU A 282 -14.00 -3.52 1.35
C LEU A 282 -14.53 -3.61 2.79
N GLY A 283 -14.32 -4.76 3.46
CA GLY A 283 -14.71 -4.97 4.85
C GLY A 283 -13.95 -4.09 5.85
N ASN A 284 -12.78 -3.55 5.47
CA ASN A 284 -11.92 -2.77 6.36
C ASN A 284 -12.15 -1.25 6.30
N ILE A 285 -12.96 -0.75 5.37
CA ILE A 285 -13.30 0.68 5.31
C ILE A 285 -13.82 1.22 6.65
N PRO A 286 -14.72 0.54 7.39
CA PRO A 286 -15.17 1.00 8.69
C PRO A 286 -14.07 1.08 9.77
N ASN A 287 -12.98 0.34 9.61
CA ASN A 287 -11.89 0.22 10.58
C ASN A 287 -10.78 1.27 10.38
N ILE A 288 -10.85 2.10 9.33
CA ILE A 288 -9.82 3.09 8.98
C ILE A 288 -9.53 4.03 10.16
N GLY A 289 -10.58 4.50 10.85
CA GLY A 289 -10.40 5.37 12.02
C GLY A 289 -9.58 4.72 13.14
N GLN A 290 -9.84 3.44 13.42
CA GLN A 290 -9.09 2.67 14.40
C GLN A 290 -7.64 2.40 13.95
N LEU A 291 -7.42 2.15 12.67
CA LEU A 291 -6.07 1.99 12.12
C LEU A 291 -5.24 3.28 12.27
N ILE A 292 -5.84 4.43 11.99
CA ILE A 292 -5.21 5.73 12.20
C ILE A 292 -4.81 5.90 13.67
N GLU A 293 -5.74 5.62 14.60
CA GLU A 293 -5.50 5.73 16.03
C GLU A 293 -4.37 4.78 16.51
N ILE A 294 -4.30 3.56 15.98
CA ILE A 294 -3.22 2.62 16.29
C ILE A 294 -1.87 3.18 15.83
N VAL A 295 -1.79 3.68 14.60
CA VAL A 295 -0.56 4.26 14.08
C VAL A 295 -0.16 5.49 14.88
N GLU A 296 -1.07 6.43 15.16
CA GLU A 296 -0.78 7.64 15.96
C GLU A 296 -0.29 7.33 17.39
N ASN A 297 -0.84 6.31 18.03
CA ASN A 297 -0.58 6.05 19.45
C ASN A 297 0.52 5.01 19.70
N ASN A 298 0.85 4.16 18.72
CA ASN A 298 1.75 3.02 18.90
C ASN A 298 2.91 2.98 17.90
N THR A 299 3.15 4.08 17.17
CA THR A 299 4.30 4.18 16.27
C THR A 299 5.06 5.48 16.51
N GLU A 300 6.37 5.43 16.33
CA GLU A 300 7.18 6.64 16.23
C GLU A 300 7.26 7.04 14.75
N THR A 301 6.72 8.22 14.42
CA THR A 301 6.60 8.66 13.03
C THR A 301 6.63 10.18 12.91
N ASP A 302 7.05 10.68 11.76
CA ASP A 302 6.94 12.07 11.35
C ASP A 302 5.66 12.36 10.54
N LEU A 303 4.77 11.36 10.41
CA LEU A 303 3.48 11.52 9.76
C LEU A 303 2.48 12.26 10.64
N THR A 304 1.80 13.24 10.09
CA THR A 304 0.60 13.83 10.69
C THR A 304 -0.61 12.89 10.50
N ALA A 305 -1.67 13.10 11.28
CA ALA A 305 -2.94 12.38 11.09
C ALA A 305 -3.47 12.51 9.65
N ASP A 306 -3.32 13.68 9.03
CA ASP A 306 -3.77 13.93 7.66
C ASP A 306 -2.89 13.21 6.64
N ASN A 307 -1.58 13.11 6.86
CA ASN A 307 -0.70 12.27 6.05
C ASN A 307 -1.06 10.79 6.16
N ILE A 308 -1.37 10.29 7.36
CA ILE A 308 -1.80 8.89 7.55
C ILE A 308 -3.09 8.63 6.77
N ARG A 309 -4.07 9.55 6.85
CA ARG A 309 -5.32 9.46 6.06
C ARG A 309 -5.05 9.46 4.56
N PHE A 310 -4.13 10.32 4.10
CA PHE A 310 -3.70 10.37 2.71
C PHE A 310 -3.14 9.02 2.26
N TYR A 311 -2.16 8.46 2.98
CA TYR A 311 -1.57 7.16 2.63
C TYR A 311 -2.60 6.03 2.64
N ILE A 312 -3.49 5.98 3.63
CA ILE A 312 -4.55 4.97 3.67
C ILE A 312 -5.50 5.12 2.48
N LYS A 313 -5.92 6.35 2.15
CA LYS A 313 -6.78 6.63 0.99
C LYS A 313 -6.12 6.15 -0.30
N GLU A 314 -4.89 6.58 -0.56
CA GLU A 314 -4.18 6.22 -1.79
C GLU A 314 -3.90 4.71 -1.84
N PHE A 315 -3.55 4.09 -0.70
CA PHE A 315 -3.38 2.65 -0.61
C PHE A 315 -4.67 1.88 -0.98
N LEU A 316 -5.83 2.32 -0.50
CA LEU A 316 -7.12 1.70 -0.81
C LEU A 316 -7.54 1.83 -2.28
N LEU A 317 -6.95 2.76 -3.01
CA LEU A 317 -7.17 2.92 -4.46
C LEU A 317 -6.26 2.01 -5.30
N LEU A 318 -5.23 1.40 -4.69
CA LEU A 318 -4.32 0.52 -5.39
C LEU A 318 -4.99 -0.78 -5.86
N ASN A 319 -4.58 -1.27 -7.02
CA ASN A 319 -4.79 -2.65 -7.36
C ASN A 319 -3.78 -3.52 -6.58
N LYS A 320 -4.25 -4.59 -5.93
CA LYS A 320 -3.37 -5.54 -5.22
C LYS A 320 -2.24 -6.11 -6.07
N ASP A 321 -2.43 -6.17 -7.39
CA ASP A 321 -1.43 -6.67 -8.33
C ASP A 321 -0.31 -5.65 -8.60
N ASN A 322 -0.50 -4.39 -8.21
CA ASN A 322 0.49 -3.31 -8.30
C ASN A 322 1.23 -3.08 -6.97
N ILE A 323 1.06 -3.97 -5.99
CA ILE A 323 1.84 -3.96 -4.73
C ILE A 323 2.97 -4.97 -4.87
N ASN A 324 4.19 -4.46 -4.97
CA ASN A 324 5.39 -5.23 -5.26
C ASN A 324 6.34 -5.22 -4.06
N PHE A 325 6.85 -6.40 -3.73
CA PHE A 325 7.87 -6.57 -2.70
C PHE A 325 9.15 -7.08 -3.32
N TYR A 326 10.25 -6.41 -3.01
CA TYR A 326 11.60 -6.73 -3.44
C TYR A 326 12.49 -6.96 -2.22
N THR A 327 13.68 -7.46 -2.45
CA THR A 327 14.75 -7.53 -1.43
C THR A 327 16.00 -6.91 -2.02
N LEU A 328 16.80 -6.24 -1.21
CA LEU A 328 18.15 -5.77 -1.56
C LEU A 328 18.93 -6.91 -2.23
N PRO A 329 19.40 -6.76 -3.47
CA PRO A 329 20.29 -7.74 -4.11
C PRO A 329 21.60 -7.87 -3.32
N ALA A 330 21.89 -9.09 -2.86
CA ALA A 330 23.04 -9.28 -1.98
C ALA A 330 23.47 -10.75 -1.88
N ASP A 331 24.73 -10.97 -1.48
CA ASP A 331 25.19 -12.25 -0.95
C ASP A 331 24.82 -12.36 0.54
N THR A 332 23.98 -13.33 0.87
CA THR A 332 23.50 -13.58 2.23
C THR A 332 24.39 -14.55 3.03
N SER A 333 25.44 -15.09 2.41
CA SER A 333 26.36 -16.07 3.02
C SER A 333 27.59 -15.43 3.66
N GLY A 334 27.64 -14.08 3.68
CA GLY A 334 28.81 -13.33 4.11
C GLY A 334 29.20 -13.53 5.57
N SER A 335 30.49 -13.51 5.85
CA SER A 335 31.05 -13.55 7.22
C SER A 335 32.27 -12.67 7.35
N ILE A 336 32.26 -11.74 8.31
CA ILE A 336 33.40 -10.88 8.67
C ILE A 336 33.66 -11.07 10.17
N PHE A 337 34.89 -11.45 10.52
CA PHE A 337 35.32 -11.69 11.91
C PHE A 337 34.39 -12.65 12.69
N GLY A 338 33.87 -13.69 12.00
CA GLY A 338 33.02 -14.70 12.62
C GLY A 338 31.55 -14.27 12.82
N MET A 339 31.20 -13.08 12.40
CA MET A 339 29.79 -12.61 12.37
C MET A 339 29.20 -12.73 10.97
N SER A 340 27.95 -13.14 10.85
CA SER A 340 27.23 -13.15 9.57
C SER A 340 27.02 -11.74 9.04
N TYR A 341 27.11 -11.55 7.73
CA TYR A 341 26.83 -10.31 7.04
C TYR A 341 26.12 -10.59 5.72
N VAL A 342 25.37 -9.62 5.26
CA VAL A 342 24.77 -9.57 3.93
C VAL A 342 25.57 -8.53 3.12
N TYR A 343 26.20 -8.98 2.01
CA TYR A 343 27.02 -8.11 1.17
C TYR A 343 26.22 -7.59 -0.01
N PRO A 344 25.91 -6.26 -0.08
CA PRO A 344 25.16 -5.70 -1.19
C PRO A 344 25.86 -5.90 -2.55
N TYR A 345 25.09 -6.26 -3.57
CA TYR A 345 25.49 -6.14 -4.97
C TYR A 345 25.14 -4.72 -5.43
N ILE A 346 26.12 -3.85 -5.48
CA ILE A 346 25.92 -2.40 -5.60
C ILE A 346 25.32 -2.03 -6.95
N ASP A 347 25.77 -2.64 -8.04
CA ASP A 347 25.24 -2.33 -9.37
C ASP A 347 23.77 -2.74 -9.53
N GLU A 348 23.41 -3.95 -9.06
CA GLU A 348 22.03 -4.44 -9.07
C GLU A 348 21.13 -3.64 -8.11
N TRP A 349 21.70 -3.14 -7.00
CA TRP A 349 20.99 -2.24 -6.12
C TRP A 349 20.64 -0.92 -6.78
N ILE A 350 21.59 -0.29 -7.47
CA ILE A 350 21.37 0.95 -8.22
C ILE A 350 20.30 0.73 -9.31
N GLU A 351 20.35 -0.41 -10.01
CA GLU A 351 19.34 -0.76 -11.01
C GLU A 351 17.94 -0.89 -10.38
N LEU A 352 17.81 -1.62 -9.26
CA LEU A 352 16.56 -1.80 -8.53
C LEU A 352 16.01 -0.45 -8.04
N VAL A 353 16.86 0.40 -7.45
CA VAL A 353 16.49 1.73 -6.97
C VAL A 353 15.94 2.57 -8.10
N ASN A 354 16.66 2.66 -9.22
CA ASN A 354 16.27 3.45 -10.37
C ASN A 354 14.98 2.97 -11.05
N ASP A 355 14.76 1.67 -11.03
CA ASP A 355 13.61 1.07 -11.70
C ASP A 355 12.33 1.12 -10.85
N LYS A 356 12.46 1.08 -9.51
CA LYS A 356 11.33 0.83 -8.60
C LYS A 356 11.01 1.94 -7.62
N ILE A 357 12.01 2.66 -7.09
CA ILE A 357 11.80 3.56 -5.95
C ILE A 357 12.43 4.94 -6.10
N ASN A 358 13.19 5.20 -7.15
CA ASN A 358 13.75 6.54 -7.41
C ASN A 358 12.65 7.54 -7.80
N PRO A 359 12.40 8.59 -6.98
CA PRO A 359 11.36 9.58 -7.27
C PRO A 359 11.84 10.69 -8.22
N TRP A 360 13.09 10.60 -8.74
CA TRP A 360 13.72 11.65 -9.53
C TRP A 360 13.84 11.22 -11.00
N GLU A 361 13.70 12.18 -11.93
CA GLU A 361 13.98 11.97 -13.36
C GLU A 361 15.45 11.59 -13.62
N LYS A 362 16.35 12.15 -12.82
CA LYS A 362 17.76 11.81 -12.86
C LYS A 362 17.97 10.44 -12.22
N LYS A 363 18.73 9.59 -12.90
CA LYS A 363 19.11 8.29 -12.35
C LYS A 363 20.16 8.43 -11.28
N VAL A 364 20.00 7.67 -10.22
CA VAL A 364 21.05 7.42 -9.22
C VAL A 364 22.19 6.66 -9.86
N ASP A 365 23.40 7.05 -9.60
CA ASP A 365 24.62 6.33 -9.96
C ASP A 365 25.53 6.11 -8.74
N VAL A 366 26.67 5.49 -8.95
CA VAL A 366 27.59 5.12 -7.86
C VAL A 366 28.11 6.35 -7.09
N SER A 367 28.15 7.52 -7.68
CA SER A 367 28.60 8.77 -7.04
C SER A 367 27.57 9.37 -6.08
N ASN A 368 26.31 9.00 -6.22
CA ASN A 368 25.25 9.48 -5.36
C ASN A 368 25.09 8.67 -4.06
N ILE A 369 25.66 7.46 -4.02
CA ILE A 369 25.48 6.52 -2.89
C ILE A 369 26.75 6.39 -2.04
N ASN A 370 26.54 6.08 -0.76
CA ASN A 370 27.63 5.76 0.16
C ASN A 370 27.42 4.32 0.68
N MET A 371 27.87 3.36 -0.10
CA MET A 371 27.73 1.94 0.19
C MET A 371 29.08 1.24 0.33
N VAL A 372 29.07 0.14 1.06
CA VAL A 372 30.20 -0.77 1.23
C VAL A 372 29.78 -2.18 0.89
N THR A 373 30.67 -2.91 0.26
CA THR A 373 30.55 -4.36 0.10
C THR A 373 31.86 -5.03 0.48
N TYR A 374 31.88 -6.36 0.53
CA TYR A 374 33.06 -7.12 0.94
C TYR A 374 33.26 -8.31 0.02
N SER A 375 34.48 -8.45 -0.49
CA SER A 375 34.85 -9.57 -1.35
C SER A 375 36.35 -9.86 -1.26
N ASN A 376 36.71 -11.13 -1.37
CA ASN A 376 38.10 -11.57 -1.41
C ASN A 376 39.00 -11.00 -0.26
N GLY A 377 38.42 -10.86 0.94
CA GLY A 377 39.12 -10.34 2.10
C GLY A 377 39.26 -8.82 2.17
N ASN A 378 38.64 -8.06 1.25
CA ASN A 378 38.72 -6.61 1.19
C ASN A 378 37.34 -5.96 1.26
N PHE A 379 37.29 -4.77 1.88
CA PHE A 379 36.18 -3.86 1.77
C PHE A 379 36.28 -3.03 0.50
N TYR A 380 35.15 -2.77 -0.13
CA TYR A 380 34.97 -1.85 -1.26
C TYR A 380 34.00 -0.76 -0.87
N SER A 381 34.37 0.50 -1.06
CA SER A 381 33.52 1.67 -0.72
C SER A 381 33.29 2.53 -1.96
N THR A 382 32.05 2.92 -2.18
CA THR A 382 31.67 3.81 -3.31
C THR A 382 32.21 5.23 -3.15
N THR A 383 32.43 5.69 -1.91
CA THR A 383 32.97 7.02 -1.62
C THR A 383 34.49 7.02 -1.44
N GLY A 384 35.12 5.86 -1.45
CA GLY A 384 36.53 5.75 -1.11
C GLY A 384 36.86 6.02 0.36
N GLU A 385 35.84 6.00 1.23
CA GLU A 385 35.96 6.20 2.66
C GLU A 385 35.29 5.05 3.42
N LEU A 386 35.92 4.57 4.48
CA LEU A 386 35.35 3.65 5.45
C LEU A 386 35.28 4.31 6.82
N LYS A 387 34.05 4.62 7.25
CA LYS A 387 33.81 5.21 8.57
C LYS A 387 34.23 4.22 9.68
N GLY A 388 34.76 4.70 10.79
CA GLY A 388 35.02 3.90 12.00
C GLY A 388 36.30 3.09 12.05
N GLY A 389 37.38 3.53 11.39
CA GLY A 389 38.73 3.07 11.66
C GLY A 389 39.17 1.74 11.02
N VAL A 390 38.50 1.27 9.99
CA VAL A 390 39.01 0.19 9.15
C VAL A 390 40.16 0.73 8.31
N THR A 391 41.34 0.09 8.42
CA THR A 391 42.56 0.63 7.85
C THR A 391 42.88 0.18 6.41
N SER A 392 42.07 -0.73 5.85
CA SER A 392 42.27 -1.23 4.49
C SER A 392 40.94 -1.37 3.76
N PHE A 393 40.77 -0.67 2.67
CA PHE A 393 39.64 -0.72 1.79
C PHE A 393 40.06 -0.46 0.34
N MET A 394 39.18 -0.81 -0.61
CA MET A 394 39.33 -0.52 -2.03
C MET A 394 38.18 0.38 -2.49
N PHE A 395 38.46 1.26 -3.44
CA PHE A 395 37.44 2.07 -4.06
C PHE A 395 36.54 1.17 -4.92
N TYR A 396 35.20 1.32 -4.80
CA TYR A 396 34.25 0.62 -5.65
C TYR A 396 33.97 1.48 -6.88
N GLU A 397 34.20 0.93 -8.06
CA GLU A 397 33.78 1.52 -9.32
C GLU A 397 32.68 0.67 -9.93
N ALA A 398 31.74 1.27 -10.66
CA ALA A 398 30.67 0.56 -11.37
C ALA A 398 31.28 -0.53 -12.28
N GLY A 399 30.74 -1.72 -12.24
CA GLY A 399 31.28 -2.89 -12.93
C GLY A 399 32.46 -3.56 -12.23
N THR A 400 32.83 -3.16 -11.00
CA THR A 400 33.80 -3.89 -10.19
C THR A 400 33.35 -5.33 -9.98
N SER A 401 34.10 -6.30 -10.50
CA SER A 401 33.79 -7.71 -10.29
C SER A 401 34.02 -8.09 -8.82
N VAL A 402 32.92 -8.23 -8.10
CA VAL A 402 32.89 -8.75 -6.73
C VAL A 402 32.70 -10.26 -6.83
N ALA A 403 33.73 -11.04 -6.50
CA ALA A 403 33.69 -12.50 -6.59
C ALA A 403 32.56 -13.04 -5.69
N GLY A 404 31.63 -13.78 -6.26
CA GLY A 404 30.44 -14.29 -5.59
C GLY A 404 29.13 -13.74 -6.16
N ALA A 405 29.19 -12.75 -7.05
CA ALA A 405 28.03 -12.29 -7.82
C ALA A 405 27.50 -13.40 -8.74
N GLY A 406 26.83 -14.38 -8.17
CA GLY A 406 25.87 -15.15 -8.92
C GLY A 406 24.74 -14.20 -9.27
N VAL A 407 24.47 -14.01 -10.56
CA VAL A 407 23.34 -13.25 -11.05
C VAL A 407 22.07 -13.90 -10.48
N TYR A 408 21.59 -13.40 -9.35
CA TYR A 408 20.25 -13.65 -8.90
C TYR A 408 19.40 -12.49 -9.46
N PRO A 409 18.64 -12.72 -10.56
CA PRO A 409 17.69 -11.72 -10.98
C PRO A 409 16.75 -11.49 -9.79
N TYR A 410 16.60 -10.23 -9.37
CA TYR A 410 15.53 -9.89 -8.45
C TYR A 410 14.21 -10.34 -9.09
N THR A 411 13.65 -11.40 -8.57
CA THR A 411 12.34 -11.86 -8.97
C THR A 411 11.33 -11.08 -8.15
N SER A 412 10.58 -10.19 -8.81
CA SER A 412 9.31 -9.78 -8.25
C SER A 412 8.52 -11.07 -8.03
N THR A 413 8.16 -11.39 -6.79
CA THR A 413 7.20 -12.44 -6.51
C THR A 413 5.82 -11.95 -6.94
N SER A 414 5.57 -11.85 -8.24
CA SER A 414 4.23 -11.92 -8.77
C SER A 414 3.78 -13.36 -8.55
N ALA A 415 2.91 -13.55 -7.58
CA ALA A 415 2.27 -14.83 -7.35
C ALA A 415 1.32 -15.10 -8.53
N ASN A 416 1.86 -15.66 -9.61
CA ASN A 416 1.05 -16.41 -10.58
C ASN A 416 0.68 -17.75 -9.91
N THR A 417 -0.43 -17.78 -9.22
CA THR A 417 -1.19 -19.00 -9.02
C THR A 417 -1.93 -19.28 -10.34
N SER A 418 -1.21 -19.77 -11.33
CA SER A 418 -1.84 -20.50 -12.42
C SER A 418 -2.27 -21.85 -11.87
N ASN A 419 -3.56 -21.96 -11.56
CA ASN A 419 -4.26 -23.25 -11.53
C ASN A 419 -4.19 -23.82 -12.95
N GLU A 420 -3.17 -24.56 -13.27
CA GLU A 420 -3.26 -25.55 -14.32
C GLU A 420 -3.98 -26.76 -13.77
N GLY A 421 -5.28 -26.81 -14.04
CA GLY A 421 -6.07 -28.02 -13.91
C GLY A 421 -5.50 -29.07 -14.83
N ASP A 422 -4.93 -30.10 -14.27
CA ASP A 422 -4.59 -31.34 -14.94
C ASP A 422 -5.88 -32.11 -15.21
N ASN A 423 -6.32 -32.10 -16.47
CA ASN A 423 -7.30 -33.02 -17.02
C ASN A 423 -6.54 -34.07 -17.83
N SER A 424 -6.28 -35.20 -17.23
CA SER A 424 -6.25 -36.49 -17.98
C SER A 424 -6.23 -37.67 -17.01
#